data_fc24ed8458b99bd4622041676898c5b1
#
_entry.id   fc24ed8458b99bd4622041676898c5b1
#
_cell.length_a   1.000
_cell.length_b   1.000
_cell.length_c   1.000
_cell.angle_alpha   90.00
_cell.angle_beta   90.00
_cell.angle_gamma   90.00
#
_symmetry.space_group_name_H-M   'P 1'
#
loop_
_entity.id
_entity.type
_entity.pdbx_description
1 polymer ?
#
loop_
_entity_poly.entity_id
_entity_poly.type
_entity_poly.pdbx_seq_one_letter_code
_entity_poly.pdbx_strand_id
1 'polypeptide(L)'
;MFLENFCNYLNLRKNDNRYLIVVLILSFLITIVSIKYNREVGVVRPDTMMFLRNSLFYAGIPADNLHIAGYMYLSPVICFFTSLIFRLGIVSRTAIFIVCGVFSIIGNVGIYILLRQRFNEYLSLTGVMLYSSFYAVASNWANGMADVPAVAISVWVILFLIIAVDKNPKFYLIAFPLFVVAIFTKYSTLFLLPLILLYYLTNHDVISFVDDLLSDRNQFKSRIKRFLSSSEFKYLAISSVIAIILLILFVKCILNFGSSLFFVSQANESLGGFQSQTQYKFYNLDTLFYAKYFLTDLFSSNSIFSFLSYLIFSIMGVAILFKLVSIFTNFNDFKSCVMGKKQHFKTRYFKVLLIVSAVICFGIMIWGYKLNNHLLISTPFLAILVILCSFFNAFDIDRSHYSLNALIIAWFSIYFIFFSLMAIKPGGRYILTSFVPFVFIFIYAVDYIFKTIQGGFENPIYKFKENKPKHFEIGKNKISTVLKILTIISIVVLLAHTLTVEYEGFEFNDYDVENVSQFLIEHDPNYQKTDIGTFKSYLTFYASWYLKKDIEPISKSEKLTYDVPNSDYKYIISQKTNLNNYKEIYHSGKVYLYENIG
;
A
#
# COMPACT_ATOMS: atom_id res chain seq x y z
N MET A 1 16.61 -28.69 -3.50
CA MET A 1 16.00 -28.61 -4.85
C MET A 1 14.80 -27.65 -4.94
N PHE A 2 13.68 -27.80 -4.18
CA PHE A 2 12.55 -26.86 -4.27
C PHE A 2 12.92 -25.43 -3.81
N LEU A 3 13.53 -25.29 -2.63
CA LEU A 3 13.99 -24.01 -2.09
C LEU A 3 15.05 -23.33 -2.97
N GLU A 4 16.00 -24.08 -3.52
CA GLU A 4 17.01 -23.54 -4.44
C GLU A 4 16.38 -23.02 -5.73
N ASN A 5 15.44 -23.77 -6.32
CA ASN A 5 14.70 -23.31 -7.49
C ASN A 5 13.87 -22.07 -7.17
N PHE A 6 13.23 -22.01 -5.99
CA PHE A 6 12.48 -20.84 -5.56
C PHE A 6 13.38 -19.61 -5.37
N CYS A 7 14.55 -19.76 -4.73
CA CYS A 7 15.54 -18.68 -4.62
C CYS A 7 16.02 -18.19 -6.00
N ASN A 8 16.21 -19.11 -6.95
CA ASN A 8 16.60 -18.75 -8.33
C ASN A 8 15.50 -17.95 -9.04
N TYR A 9 14.22 -18.30 -8.85
CA TYR A 9 13.09 -17.50 -9.36
C TYR A 9 13.05 -16.11 -8.75
N LEU A 10 13.42 -15.97 -7.49
CA LEU A 10 13.50 -14.69 -6.78
C LEU A 10 14.76 -13.87 -7.12
N ASN A 11 15.62 -14.33 -8.02
CA ASN A 11 16.95 -13.72 -8.32
C ASN A 11 17.87 -13.62 -7.09
N LEU A 12 17.67 -14.45 -6.08
CA LEU A 12 18.49 -14.44 -4.88
C LEU A 12 19.77 -15.25 -5.11
N ARG A 13 20.91 -14.61 -4.91
CA ARG A 13 22.22 -15.26 -4.93
C ARG A 13 22.55 -15.82 -3.53
N LYS A 14 23.49 -16.73 -3.44
CA LYS A 14 23.92 -17.33 -2.15
C LYS A 14 24.30 -16.27 -1.10
N ASN A 15 24.84 -15.13 -1.51
CA ASN A 15 25.19 -14.03 -0.61
C ASN A 15 23.96 -13.22 -0.13
N ASP A 16 22.85 -13.24 -0.85
CA ASP A 16 21.63 -12.50 -0.47
C ASP A 16 21.02 -13.01 0.84
N ASN A 17 21.30 -14.26 1.22
CA ASN A 17 20.81 -14.83 2.48
C ASN A 17 21.29 -14.02 3.70
N ARG A 18 22.51 -13.47 3.67
CA ARG A 18 23.04 -12.63 4.75
C ARG A 18 22.26 -11.34 4.91
N TYR A 19 21.93 -10.68 3.79
CA TYR A 19 21.18 -9.44 3.79
C TYR A 19 19.72 -9.65 4.12
N LEU A 20 19.11 -10.78 3.72
CA LEU A 20 17.77 -11.18 4.16
C LEU A 20 17.71 -11.39 5.67
N ILE A 21 18.75 -12.02 6.26
CA ILE A 21 18.83 -12.16 7.72
C ILE A 21 18.92 -10.78 8.38
N VAL A 22 19.68 -9.85 7.83
CA VAL A 22 19.75 -8.47 8.35
C VAL A 22 18.39 -7.80 8.27
N VAL A 23 17.66 -7.91 7.13
CA VAL A 23 16.30 -7.37 6.97
C VAL A 23 15.36 -7.97 8.03
N LEU A 24 15.42 -9.28 8.24
CA LEU A 24 14.59 -9.97 9.22
C LEU A 24 14.90 -9.48 10.66
N ILE A 25 16.17 -9.40 11.04
CA ILE A 25 16.58 -8.96 12.37
C ILE A 25 16.14 -7.52 12.62
N LEU A 26 16.41 -6.60 11.69
CA LEU A 26 16.04 -5.19 11.85
C LEU A 26 14.52 -5.01 11.88
N SER A 27 13.78 -5.69 11.00
CA SER A 27 12.32 -5.64 11.01
C SER A 27 11.71 -6.23 12.29
N PHE A 28 12.31 -7.28 12.82
CA PHE A 28 11.90 -7.89 14.09
C PHE A 28 12.15 -6.94 15.27
N LEU A 29 13.31 -6.27 15.32
CA LEU A 29 13.62 -5.27 16.35
C LEU A 29 12.64 -4.10 16.30
N ILE A 30 12.36 -3.55 15.12
CA ILE A 30 11.37 -2.49 14.92
C ILE A 30 9.99 -2.97 15.42
N THR A 31 9.62 -4.20 15.09
CA THR A 31 8.34 -4.79 15.50
C THR A 31 8.22 -4.88 17.03
N ILE A 32 9.26 -5.36 17.73
CA ILE A 32 9.25 -5.45 19.19
C ILE A 32 9.09 -4.05 19.81
N VAL A 33 9.86 -3.08 19.33
CA VAL A 33 9.80 -1.69 19.84
C VAL A 33 8.41 -1.09 19.57
N SER A 34 7.87 -1.26 18.36
CA SER A 34 6.53 -0.76 18.02
C SER A 34 5.42 -1.42 18.84
N ILE A 35 5.50 -2.74 19.10
CA ILE A 35 4.52 -3.44 19.95
C ILE A 35 4.62 -2.93 21.39
N LYS A 36 5.84 -2.80 21.92
CA LYS A 36 6.04 -2.26 23.28
C LYS A 36 5.43 -0.87 23.38
N TYR A 37 5.75 0.01 22.46
CA TYR A 37 5.21 1.37 22.41
C TYR A 37 3.68 1.39 22.33
N ASN A 38 3.08 0.64 21.38
CA ASN A 38 1.62 0.58 21.24
C ASN A 38 0.94 -0.06 22.47
N ARG A 39 1.63 -0.91 23.21
CA ARG A 39 1.14 -1.39 24.51
C ARG A 39 1.12 -0.31 25.57
N GLU A 40 2.06 0.63 25.57
CA GLU A 40 2.15 1.73 26.52
C GLU A 40 1.15 2.85 26.20
N VAL A 41 0.95 3.16 24.92
CA VAL A 41 0.04 4.22 24.46
C VAL A 41 -1.40 3.73 24.33
N GLY A 42 -1.59 2.44 24.08
CA GLY A 42 -2.89 1.84 23.79
C GLY A 42 -3.28 1.92 22.31
N VAL A 43 -4.53 1.60 22.02
CA VAL A 43 -5.08 1.65 20.67
C VAL A 43 -5.39 3.08 20.27
N VAL A 44 -4.71 3.59 19.27
CA VAL A 44 -4.85 5.00 18.81
C VAL A 44 -5.98 5.17 17.80
N ARG A 45 -6.46 4.10 17.16
CA ARG A 45 -7.46 4.19 16.07
C ARG A 45 -8.71 3.37 16.37
N PRO A 46 -9.91 3.96 16.25
CA PRO A 46 -11.17 3.26 16.49
C PRO A 46 -11.37 2.01 15.61
N ASP A 47 -10.86 2.05 14.35
CA ASP A 47 -10.93 0.92 13.42
C ASP A 47 -10.27 -0.35 14.02
N THR A 48 -9.19 -0.19 14.79
CA THR A 48 -8.50 -1.32 15.46
C THR A 48 -9.42 -2.00 16.48
N MET A 49 -10.23 -1.23 17.20
CA MET A 49 -11.22 -1.80 18.13
C MET A 49 -12.31 -2.58 17.39
N MET A 50 -12.74 -2.12 16.22
CA MET A 50 -13.66 -2.87 15.37
C MET A 50 -13.04 -4.19 14.89
N PHE A 51 -11.76 -4.19 14.51
CA PHE A 51 -11.06 -5.42 14.11
C PHE A 51 -10.93 -6.40 15.27
N LEU A 52 -10.59 -5.93 16.46
CA LEU A 52 -10.54 -6.77 17.68
C LEU A 52 -11.89 -7.40 17.98
N ARG A 53 -12.95 -6.60 17.92
CA ARG A 53 -14.34 -7.05 18.12
C ARG A 53 -14.71 -8.13 17.08
N ASN A 54 -14.47 -7.89 15.80
CA ASN A 54 -14.73 -8.88 14.77
C ASN A 54 -13.90 -10.17 14.97
N SER A 55 -12.69 -10.04 15.50
CA SER A 55 -11.82 -11.20 15.77
C SER A 55 -12.38 -12.14 16.84
N LEU A 56 -13.18 -11.65 17.79
CA LEU A 56 -13.87 -12.51 18.77
C LEU A 56 -14.78 -13.52 18.09
N PHE A 57 -15.51 -13.09 17.08
CA PHE A 57 -16.44 -13.95 16.33
C PHE A 57 -15.71 -14.95 15.45
N TYR A 58 -14.66 -14.53 14.76
CA TYR A 58 -13.81 -15.48 14.03
C TYR A 58 -13.15 -16.49 14.97
N ALA A 59 -12.92 -16.12 16.23
CA ALA A 59 -12.39 -17.02 17.26
C ALA A 59 -13.45 -17.98 17.82
N GLY A 60 -14.74 -17.67 17.67
CA GLY A 60 -15.84 -18.40 18.31
C GLY A 60 -15.95 -18.08 19.81
N ILE A 61 -15.47 -16.91 20.24
CA ILE A 61 -15.56 -16.47 21.64
C ILE A 61 -16.94 -15.85 21.86
N PRO A 62 -17.74 -16.35 22.84
CA PRO A 62 -19.07 -15.81 23.10
C PRO A 62 -19.00 -14.33 23.51
N ALA A 63 -19.86 -13.53 22.91
CA ALA A 63 -20.07 -12.13 23.28
C ALA A 63 -21.52 -11.76 22.95
N ASP A 64 -22.47 -12.34 23.72
CA ASP A 64 -23.90 -12.36 23.40
C ASP A 64 -24.51 -10.96 23.27
N ASN A 65 -24.00 -9.98 24.02
CA ASN A 65 -24.45 -8.60 24.00
C ASN A 65 -23.67 -7.70 23.03
N LEU A 66 -22.83 -8.28 22.17
CA LEU A 66 -22.00 -7.54 21.23
C LEU A 66 -22.37 -7.92 19.80
N HIS A 67 -23.18 -7.11 19.14
CA HIS A 67 -23.60 -7.35 17.75
C HIS A 67 -22.52 -6.94 16.76
N ILE A 68 -22.31 -7.77 15.75
CA ILE A 68 -21.27 -7.56 14.75
C ILE A 68 -21.80 -7.03 13.44
N ALA A 69 -23.08 -7.22 13.20
CA ALA A 69 -23.71 -7.21 11.89
C ALA A 69 -23.30 -6.07 10.93
N GLY A 70 -22.86 -4.93 11.45
CA GLY A 70 -22.54 -3.77 10.61
C GLY A 70 -21.09 -3.69 10.10
N TYR A 71 -20.12 -4.45 10.68
CA TYR A 71 -18.69 -4.14 10.50
C TYR A 71 -17.82 -5.32 10.06
N MET A 72 -18.39 -6.48 9.75
CA MET A 72 -17.64 -7.67 9.33
C MET A 72 -16.95 -7.52 7.96
N TYR A 73 -17.35 -6.53 7.17
CA TYR A 73 -16.66 -6.18 5.93
C TYR A 73 -15.28 -5.54 6.15
N LEU A 74 -15.00 -5.02 7.36
CA LEU A 74 -13.75 -4.34 7.64
C LEU A 74 -12.61 -5.35 7.87
N SER A 75 -11.66 -5.35 6.95
CA SER A 75 -10.41 -6.09 7.05
C SER A 75 -10.54 -7.55 7.54
N PRO A 76 -11.38 -8.40 6.89
CA PRO A 76 -11.61 -9.78 7.35
C PRO A 76 -10.31 -10.57 7.57
N VAL A 77 -9.30 -10.32 6.75
CA VAL A 77 -8.00 -11.02 6.80
C VAL A 77 -7.28 -10.73 8.13
N ILE A 78 -7.22 -9.47 8.54
CA ILE A 78 -6.55 -9.11 9.81
C ILE A 78 -7.32 -9.68 10.99
N CYS A 79 -8.65 -9.58 10.96
CA CYS A 79 -9.52 -10.15 11.99
C CYS A 79 -9.33 -11.67 12.10
N PHE A 80 -9.23 -12.38 10.97
CA PHE A 80 -8.99 -13.82 10.96
C PHE A 80 -7.66 -14.18 11.62
N PHE A 81 -6.54 -13.55 11.24
CA PHE A 81 -5.24 -13.83 11.85
C PHE A 81 -5.20 -13.46 13.33
N THR A 82 -5.84 -12.37 13.73
CA THR A 82 -5.97 -11.98 15.14
C THR A 82 -6.76 -13.03 15.92
N SER A 83 -7.82 -13.58 15.31
CA SER A 83 -8.64 -14.64 15.93
C SER A 83 -7.85 -15.92 16.22
N LEU A 84 -6.83 -16.24 15.43
CA LEU A 84 -5.97 -17.40 15.70
C LEU A 84 -5.19 -17.21 17.02
N ILE A 85 -4.73 -15.97 17.28
CA ILE A 85 -4.04 -15.65 18.55
C ILE A 85 -5.04 -15.69 19.72
N PHE A 86 -6.28 -15.23 19.52
CA PHE A 86 -7.34 -15.33 20.51
C PHE A 86 -7.65 -16.78 20.90
N ARG A 87 -7.68 -17.70 19.93
CA ARG A 87 -7.84 -19.15 20.19
C ARG A 87 -6.70 -19.76 20.99
N LEU A 88 -5.52 -19.14 20.99
CA LEU A 88 -4.40 -19.51 21.86
C LEU A 88 -4.52 -18.95 23.30
N GLY A 89 -5.62 -18.28 23.61
CA GLY A 89 -5.89 -17.72 24.95
C GLY A 89 -5.43 -16.27 25.14
N ILE A 90 -4.85 -15.62 24.15
CA ILE A 90 -4.37 -14.23 24.24
C ILE A 90 -5.45 -13.29 23.68
N VAL A 91 -6.52 -13.07 24.43
CA VAL A 91 -7.64 -12.18 24.04
C VAL A 91 -7.34 -10.75 24.50
N SER A 92 -6.45 -10.08 23.77
CA SER A 92 -6.03 -8.72 24.10
C SER A 92 -5.67 -7.91 22.85
N ARG A 93 -5.58 -6.58 22.98
CA ARG A 93 -5.08 -5.69 21.92
C ARG A 93 -3.68 -6.05 21.41
N THR A 94 -2.85 -6.66 22.25
CA THR A 94 -1.51 -7.12 21.85
C THR A 94 -1.57 -8.13 20.70
N ALA A 95 -2.62 -8.93 20.60
CA ALA A 95 -2.77 -9.91 19.53
C ALA A 95 -2.79 -9.27 18.13
N ILE A 96 -3.54 -8.18 17.95
CA ILE A 96 -3.59 -7.50 16.64
C ILE A 96 -2.29 -6.75 16.36
N PHE A 97 -1.59 -6.23 17.36
CA PHE A 97 -0.27 -5.62 17.19
C PHE A 97 0.76 -6.65 16.71
N ILE A 98 0.73 -7.88 17.25
CA ILE A 98 1.58 -8.98 16.80
C ILE A 98 1.28 -9.32 15.34
N VAL A 99 0.00 -9.47 14.98
CA VAL A 99 -0.40 -9.77 13.58
C VAL A 99 0.12 -8.71 12.62
N CYS A 100 -0.12 -7.42 12.91
CA CYS A 100 0.35 -6.34 12.04
C CYS A 100 1.88 -6.29 11.96
N GLY A 101 2.57 -6.53 13.07
CA GLY A 101 4.03 -6.60 13.11
C GLY A 101 4.60 -7.75 12.25
N VAL A 102 3.97 -8.92 12.28
CA VAL A 102 4.36 -10.05 11.41
C VAL A 102 4.18 -9.71 9.94
N PHE A 103 3.06 -9.08 9.57
CA PHE A 103 2.86 -8.61 8.18
C PHE A 103 3.90 -7.56 7.78
N SER A 104 4.30 -6.67 8.69
CA SER A 104 5.34 -5.67 8.42
C SER A 104 6.70 -6.32 8.12
N ILE A 105 7.07 -7.37 8.88
CA ILE A 105 8.29 -8.16 8.61
C ILE A 105 8.20 -8.83 7.24
N ILE A 106 7.08 -9.50 6.93
CA ILE A 106 6.84 -10.17 5.64
C ILE A 106 6.90 -9.14 4.50
N GLY A 107 6.33 -7.95 4.72
CA GLY A 107 6.36 -6.84 3.76
C GLY A 107 7.78 -6.38 3.44
N ASN A 108 8.62 -6.18 4.45
CA ASN A 108 10.02 -5.77 4.28
C ASN A 108 10.84 -6.82 3.51
N VAL A 109 10.63 -8.10 3.80
CA VAL A 109 11.25 -9.18 3.02
C VAL A 109 10.82 -9.11 1.57
N GLY A 110 9.52 -8.91 1.30
CA GLY A 110 8.99 -8.74 -0.05
C GLY A 110 9.57 -7.52 -0.77
N ILE A 111 9.68 -6.36 -0.09
CA ILE A 111 10.30 -5.14 -0.64
C ILE A 111 11.76 -5.38 -0.97
N TYR A 112 12.52 -6.03 -0.08
CA TYR A 112 13.91 -6.39 -0.36
C TYR A 112 14.03 -7.22 -1.65
N ILE A 113 13.23 -8.28 -1.78
CA ILE A 113 13.24 -9.17 -2.94
C ILE A 113 12.80 -8.42 -4.21
N LEU A 114 11.81 -7.54 -4.11
CA LEU A 114 11.36 -6.70 -5.24
C LEU A 114 12.48 -5.78 -5.73
N LEU A 115 13.19 -5.13 -4.82
CA LEU A 115 14.32 -4.28 -5.16
C LEU A 115 15.49 -5.10 -5.75
N ARG A 116 15.69 -6.34 -5.27
CA ARG A 116 16.69 -7.27 -5.81
C ARG A 116 16.42 -7.72 -7.25
N GLN A 117 15.20 -7.54 -7.76
CA GLN A 117 14.96 -7.80 -9.19
C GLN A 117 15.80 -6.88 -10.09
N ARG A 118 16.25 -5.71 -9.57
CA ARG A 118 16.98 -4.72 -10.37
C ARG A 118 18.28 -4.23 -9.75
N PHE A 119 18.35 -4.09 -8.43
CA PHE A 119 19.45 -3.42 -7.73
C PHE A 119 20.35 -4.44 -7.03
N ASN A 120 21.53 -3.99 -6.62
CA ASN A 120 22.43 -4.80 -5.79
C ASN A 120 21.90 -4.90 -4.34
N GLU A 121 22.53 -5.76 -3.55
CA GLU A 121 22.14 -6.04 -2.17
C GLU A 121 22.18 -4.81 -1.25
N TYR A 122 23.16 -3.94 -1.42
CA TYR A 122 23.33 -2.74 -0.58
C TYR A 122 22.22 -1.73 -0.84
N LEU A 123 21.94 -1.42 -2.09
CA LEU A 123 20.87 -0.51 -2.48
C LEU A 123 19.50 -1.07 -2.10
N SER A 124 19.30 -2.38 -2.23
CA SER A 124 18.06 -3.02 -1.82
C SER A 124 17.85 -2.95 -0.31
N LEU A 125 18.90 -3.16 0.49
CA LEU A 125 18.83 -3.01 1.94
C LEU A 125 18.56 -1.56 2.36
N THR A 126 19.24 -0.59 1.73
CA THR A 126 18.97 0.85 1.95
C THR A 126 17.51 1.19 1.63
N GLY A 127 16.96 0.66 0.53
CA GLY A 127 15.58 0.89 0.16
C GLY A 127 14.58 0.36 1.19
N VAL A 128 14.80 -0.83 1.74
CA VAL A 128 13.95 -1.38 2.82
C VAL A 128 14.00 -0.51 4.06
N MET A 129 15.19 -0.08 4.47
CA MET A 129 15.33 0.77 5.66
C MET A 129 14.68 2.14 5.43
N LEU A 130 14.83 2.70 4.24
CA LEU A 130 14.15 3.93 3.86
C LEU A 130 12.62 3.80 3.93
N TYR A 131 12.06 2.73 3.38
CA TYR A 131 10.62 2.45 3.49
C TYR A 131 10.17 2.39 4.95
N SER A 132 10.89 1.64 5.78
CA SER A 132 10.57 1.46 7.19
C SER A 132 10.63 2.75 8.00
N SER A 133 11.45 3.71 7.58
CA SER A 133 11.67 4.98 8.28
C SER A 133 10.68 6.08 7.91
N PHE A 134 9.87 5.92 6.87
CA PHE A 134 8.83 6.90 6.57
C PHE A 134 7.85 7.00 7.74
N TYR A 135 7.54 8.23 8.16
CA TYR A 135 6.69 8.50 9.32
C TYR A 135 5.39 7.70 9.30
N ALA A 136 4.67 7.72 8.16
CA ALA A 136 3.43 6.98 8.04
C ALA A 136 3.62 5.45 8.09
N VAL A 137 4.77 4.90 7.69
CA VAL A 137 5.07 3.48 7.82
C VAL A 137 5.42 3.14 9.26
N ALA A 138 6.35 3.88 9.86
CA ALA A 138 6.80 3.66 11.23
C ALA A 138 5.63 3.77 12.22
N SER A 139 4.81 4.81 12.12
CA SER A 139 3.65 5.04 13.00
C SER A 139 2.52 4.00 12.82
N ASN A 140 2.46 3.32 11.67
CA ASN A 140 1.47 2.27 11.40
C ASN A 140 2.06 0.86 11.42
N TRP A 141 3.30 0.67 11.87
CA TRP A 141 4.03 -0.59 11.77
C TRP A 141 3.32 -1.77 12.47
N ALA A 142 2.90 -1.58 13.70
CA ALA A 142 2.24 -2.59 14.52
C ALA A 142 1.10 -2.00 15.37
N ASN A 143 0.36 -1.03 14.84
CA ASN A 143 -0.69 -0.30 15.57
C ASN A 143 -2.08 -0.93 15.47
N GLY A 144 -2.19 -2.10 14.86
CA GLY A 144 -3.47 -2.80 14.69
C GLY A 144 -4.27 -2.37 13.45
N MET A 145 -3.71 -1.52 12.58
CA MET A 145 -4.37 -1.09 11.34
C MET A 145 -4.05 -2.00 10.16
N ALA A 146 -4.97 -2.08 9.22
CA ALA A 146 -4.84 -2.90 8.01
C ALA A 146 -3.91 -2.31 6.93
N ASP A 147 -3.41 -1.09 7.12
CA ASP A 147 -2.68 -0.32 6.11
C ASP A 147 -1.35 -0.97 5.72
N VAL A 148 -0.47 -1.22 6.68
CA VAL A 148 0.83 -1.85 6.42
C VAL A 148 0.69 -3.32 6.01
N PRO A 149 -0.20 -4.13 6.62
CA PRO A 149 -0.52 -5.47 6.12
C PRO A 149 -0.96 -5.50 4.66
N ALA A 150 -1.80 -4.55 4.23
CA ALA A 150 -2.24 -4.46 2.85
C ALA A 150 -1.08 -4.15 1.88
N VAL A 151 -0.16 -3.25 2.26
CA VAL A 151 1.06 -2.99 1.49
C VAL A 151 1.92 -4.24 1.41
N ALA A 152 2.12 -4.95 2.52
CA ALA A 152 2.90 -6.18 2.56
C ALA A 152 2.37 -7.23 1.56
N ILE A 153 1.06 -7.49 1.59
CA ILE A 153 0.45 -8.44 0.65
C ILE A 153 0.55 -7.93 -0.80
N SER A 154 0.33 -6.63 -1.03
CA SER A 154 0.45 -6.01 -2.36
C SER A 154 1.82 -6.21 -2.99
N VAL A 155 2.88 -6.06 -2.20
CA VAL A 155 4.26 -6.29 -2.66
C VAL A 155 4.45 -7.73 -3.14
N TRP A 156 3.93 -8.71 -2.40
CA TRP A 156 4.01 -10.12 -2.78
C TRP A 156 3.16 -10.45 -4.00
N VAL A 157 1.98 -9.83 -4.16
CA VAL A 157 1.16 -9.96 -5.39
C VAL A 157 1.96 -9.50 -6.60
N ILE A 158 2.56 -8.30 -6.54
CA ILE A 158 3.35 -7.73 -7.64
C ILE A 158 4.60 -8.59 -7.90
N LEU A 159 5.29 -9.05 -6.86
CA LEU A 159 6.46 -9.90 -7.00
C LEU A 159 6.13 -11.23 -7.69
N PHE A 160 5.07 -11.93 -7.25
CA PHE A 160 4.65 -13.18 -7.90
C PHE A 160 4.12 -12.95 -9.31
N LEU A 161 3.50 -11.80 -9.60
CA LEU A 161 3.12 -11.43 -10.95
C LEU A 161 4.35 -11.27 -11.86
N ILE A 162 5.40 -10.56 -11.40
CA ILE A 162 6.65 -10.39 -12.14
C ILE A 162 7.25 -11.77 -12.44
N ILE A 163 7.32 -12.65 -11.45
CA ILE A 163 7.86 -13.99 -11.65
C ILE A 163 6.99 -14.82 -12.60
N ALA A 164 5.67 -14.70 -12.51
CA ALA A 164 4.73 -15.42 -13.36
C ALA A 164 4.89 -15.05 -14.84
N VAL A 165 4.99 -13.75 -15.11
CA VAL A 165 5.13 -13.21 -16.47
C VAL A 165 6.52 -13.47 -17.04
N ASP A 166 7.58 -13.18 -16.26
CA ASP A 166 8.95 -13.16 -16.79
C ASP A 166 9.63 -14.54 -16.76
N LYS A 167 9.24 -15.44 -15.84
CA LYS A 167 10.02 -16.65 -15.56
C LYS A 167 9.21 -17.93 -15.58
N ASN A 168 8.09 -18.00 -14.84
CA ASN A 168 7.35 -19.24 -14.66
C ASN A 168 5.86 -18.99 -14.42
N PRO A 169 4.99 -19.26 -15.38
CA PRO A 169 3.56 -18.99 -15.30
C PRO A 169 2.83 -19.74 -14.17
N LYS A 170 3.44 -20.74 -13.54
CA LYS A 170 2.88 -21.40 -12.36
C LYS A 170 2.65 -20.44 -11.20
N PHE A 171 3.40 -19.34 -11.13
CA PHE A 171 3.24 -18.34 -10.07
C PHE A 171 1.95 -17.53 -10.16
N TYR A 172 1.21 -17.57 -11.28
CA TYR A 172 -0.16 -17.07 -11.32
C TYR A 172 -1.06 -17.74 -10.29
N LEU A 173 -0.84 -19.05 -10.00
CA LEU A 173 -1.59 -19.79 -8.98
C LEU A 173 -1.45 -19.20 -7.56
N ILE A 174 -0.44 -18.37 -7.31
CA ILE A 174 -0.24 -17.68 -6.05
C ILE A 174 -0.65 -16.22 -6.18
N ALA A 175 -0.26 -15.54 -7.27
CA ALA A 175 -0.46 -14.10 -7.46
C ALA A 175 -1.95 -13.70 -7.41
N PHE A 176 -2.83 -14.41 -8.13
CA PHE A 176 -4.25 -14.07 -8.21
C PHE A 176 -5.03 -14.37 -6.92
N PRO A 177 -4.90 -15.55 -6.29
CA PRO A 177 -5.50 -15.78 -4.98
C PRO A 177 -5.00 -14.79 -3.91
N LEU A 178 -3.70 -14.48 -3.91
CA LEU A 178 -3.13 -13.51 -2.99
C LEU A 178 -3.65 -12.09 -3.25
N PHE A 179 -3.94 -11.74 -4.50
CA PHE A 179 -4.59 -10.48 -4.85
C PHE A 179 -5.99 -10.38 -4.22
N VAL A 180 -6.78 -11.46 -4.21
CA VAL A 180 -8.07 -11.49 -3.51
C VAL A 180 -7.87 -11.28 -2.00
N VAL A 181 -6.90 -11.94 -1.39
CA VAL A 181 -6.54 -11.72 0.03
C VAL A 181 -6.15 -10.26 0.29
N ALA A 182 -5.41 -9.62 -0.63
CA ALA A 182 -5.07 -8.21 -0.54
C ALA A 182 -6.33 -7.32 -0.52
N ILE A 183 -7.31 -7.57 -1.40
CA ILE A 183 -8.57 -6.83 -1.45
C ILE A 183 -9.31 -6.92 -0.10
N PHE A 184 -9.41 -8.10 0.49
CA PHE A 184 -10.07 -8.30 1.79
C PHE A 184 -9.20 -7.94 3.00
N THR A 185 -7.94 -7.57 2.79
CA THR A 185 -7.15 -6.87 3.80
C THR A 185 -7.46 -5.37 3.78
N LYS A 186 -7.51 -4.77 2.59
CA LYS A 186 -7.90 -3.37 2.41
C LYS A 186 -8.39 -3.14 0.98
N TYR A 187 -9.61 -2.64 0.80
CA TYR A 187 -10.24 -2.51 -0.52
C TYR A 187 -9.49 -1.64 -1.51
N SER A 188 -8.69 -0.68 -1.04
CA SER A 188 -7.84 0.13 -1.94
C SER A 188 -6.81 -0.68 -2.71
N THR A 189 -6.51 -1.93 -2.32
CA THR A 189 -5.62 -2.82 -3.08
C THR A 189 -6.24 -3.29 -4.39
N LEU A 190 -7.55 -3.05 -4.62
CA LEU A 190 -8.20 -3.29 -5.92
C LEU A 190 -7.50 -2.51 -7.05
N PHE A 191 -6.85 -1.38 -6.75
CA PHE A 191 -6.04 -0.64 -7.71
C PHE A 191 -4.78 -1.39 -8.22
N LEU A 192 -4.47 -2.55 -7.66
CA LEU A 192 -3.47 -3.45 -8.26
C LEU A 192 -3.97 -4.11 -9.55
N LEU A 193 -5.29 -4.25 -9.74
CA LEU A 193 -5.85 -4.90 -10.95
C LEU A 193 -5.38 -4.24 -12.26
N PRO A 194 -5.50 -2.91 -12.44
CA PRO A 194 -4.97 -2.26 -13.63
C PRO A 194 -3.45 -2.38 -13.78
N LEU A 195 -2.70 -2.52 -12.67
CA LEU A 195 -1.26 -2.76 -12.70
C LEU A 195 -0.92 -4.18 -13.19
N ILE A 196 -1.69 -5.18 -12.75
CA ILE A 196 -1.58 -6.56 -13.21
C ILE A 196 -1.80 -6.62 -14.74
N LEU A 197 -2.85 -5.97 -15.22
CA LEU A 197 -3.16 -5.87 -16.64
C LEU A 197 -2.06 -5.12 -17.41
N LEU A 198 -1.59 -3.99 -16.89
CA LEU A 198 -0.51 -3.21 -17.50
C LEU A 198 0.74 -4.06 -17.69
N TYR A 199 1.21 -4.73 -16.62
CA TYR A 199 2.43 -5.51 -16.67
C TYR A 199 2.31 -6.68 -17.65
N TYR A 200 1.17 -7.33 -17.68
CA TYR A 200 0.87 -8.37 -18.65
C TYR A 200 0.93 -7.82 -20.08
N LEU A 201 0.24 -6.71 -20.37
CA LEU A 201 0.18 -6.11 -21.70
C LEU A 201 1.54 -5.56 -22.17
N THR A 202 2.36 -5.01 -21.27
CA THR A 202 3.69 -4.47 -21.61
C THR A 202 4.73 -5.55 -21.93
N ASN A 203 4.58 -6.74 -21.36
CA ASN A 203 5.47 -7.87 -21.64
C ASN A 203 5.03 -8.71 -22.85
N HIS A 204 3.75 -8.64 -23.21
CA HIS A 204 3.24 -9.27 -24.43
C HIS A 204 3.22 -8.23 -25.57
N ASP A 205 3.61 -8.67 -26.75
CA ASP A 205 3.67 -7.79 -27.92
C ASP A 205 2.27 -7.45 -28.46
N VAL A 206 1.57 -6.59 -27.69
CA VAL A 206 0.20 -6.15 -27.99
C VAL A 206 0.13 -5.44 -29.33
N ILE A 207 1.20 -4.70 -29.70
CA ILE A 207 1.23 -3.99 -30.97
C ILE A 207 1.25 -4.96 -32.15
N SER A 208 2.11 -5.98 -32.12
CA SER A 208 2.10 -6.97 -33.20
C SER A 208 0.80 -7.78 -33.23
N PHE A 209 0.14 -7.96 -32.08
CA PHE A 209 -1.17 -8.59 -32.00
C PHE A 209 -2.26 -7.73 -32.67
N VAL A 210 -2.24 -6.41 -32.45
CA VAL A 210 -3.15 -5.47 -33.12
C VAL A 210 -2.83 -5.32 -34.61
N ASP A 211 -1.55 -5.31 -34.97
CA ASP A 211 -1.13 -5.27 -36.39
C ASP A 211 -1.58 -6.53 -37.14
N ASP A 212 -1.45 -7.71 -36.55
CA ASP A 212 -1.96 -8.95 -37.12
C ASP A 212 -3.50 -8.95 -37.25
N LEU A 213 -4.21 -8.38 -36.28
CA LEU A 213 -5.67 -8.24 -36.33
C LEU A 213 -6.12 -7.36 -37.53
N LEU A 214 -5.37 -6.30 -37.79
CA LEU A 214 -5.70 -5.32 -38.83
C LEU A 214 -5.21 -5.72 -40.22
N SER A 215 -4.07 -6.46 -40.32
CA SER A 215 -3.39 -6.76 -41.57
C SER A 215 -3.57 -8.20 -42.06
N ASP A 216 -3.67 -9.21 -41.13
CA ASP A 216 -3.76 -10.63 -41.49
C ASP A 216 -4.58 -11.43 -40.46
N ARG A 217 -5.85 -11.60 -40.76
CA ARG A 217 -6.81 -12.35 -39.93
C ARG A 217 -6.40 -13.81 -39.68
N ASN A 218 -5.64 -14.43 -40.58
CA ASN A 218 -5.21 -15.83 -40.37
C ASN A 218 -4.04 -15.92 -39.40
N GLN A 219 -3.10 -14.99 -39.47
CA GLN A 219 -2.01 -14.87 -38.47
C GLN A 219 -2.59 -14.57 -37.09
N PHE A 220 -3.55 -13.66 -37.00
CA PHE A 220 -4.27 -13.35 -35.77
C PHE A 220 -4.92 -14.60 -35.14
N LYS A 221 -5.71 -15.36 -35.94
CA LYS A 221 -6.33 -16.60 -35.48
C LYS A 221 -5.31 -17.66 -35.02
N SER A 222 -4.20 -17.79 -35.77
CA SER A 222 -3.11 -18.71 -35.41
C SER A 222 -2.46 -18.33 -34.08
N ARG A 223 -2.25 -17.03 -33.85
CA ARG A 223 -1.66 -16.50 -32.61
C ARG A 223 -2.59 -16.71 -31.42
N ILE A 224 -3.90 -16.45 -31.55
CA ILE A 224 -4.89 -16.76 -30.51
C ILE A 224 -4.88 -18.26 -30.18
N LYS A 225 -4.92 -19.12 -31.19
CA LYS A 225 -4.90 -20.58 -30.96
C LYS A 225 -3.64 -21.02 -30.22
N ARG A 226 -2.48 -20.46 -30.55
CA ARG A 226 -1.21 -20.73 -29.86
C ARG A 226 -1.24 -20.23 -28.42
N PHE A 227 -1.79 -19.04 -28.17
CA PHE A 227 -1.95 -18.53 -26.81
C PHE A 227 -2.87 -19.41 -25.98
N LEU A 228 -4.06 -19.76 -26.49
CA LEU A 228 -5.03 -20.64 -25.78
C LEU A 228 -4.46 -22.03 -25.49
N SER A 229 -3.52 -22.52 -26.30
CA SER A 229 -2.82 -23.81 -26.05
C SER A 229 -1.59 -23.68 -25.19
N SER A 230 -1.21 -22.48 -24.78
CA SER A 230 0.01 -22.24 -23.99
C SER A 230 -0.17 -22.67 -22.52
N SER A 231 0.95 -23.05 -21.89
CA SER A 231 0.98 -23.29 -20.44
C SER A 231 0.64 -22.02 -19.65
N GLU A 232 0.96 -20.86 -20.18
CA GLU A 232 0.64 -19.57 -19.59
C GLU A 232 -0.86 -19.35 -19.46
N PHE A 233 -1.62 -19.52 -20.55
CA PHE A 233 -3.08 -19.42 -20.53
C PHE A 233 -3.71 -20.40 -19.57
N LYS A 234 -3.19 -21.65 -19.55
CA LYS A 234 -3.67 -22.69 -18.62
C LYS A 234 -3.57 -22.23 -17.17
N TYR A 235 -2.40 -21.74 -16.72
CA TYR A 235 -2.20 -21.33 -15.34
C TYR A 235 -2.94 -20.01 -15.03
N LEU A 236 -3.04 -19.09 -15.98
CA LEU A 236 -3.84 -17.89 -15.86
C LEU A 236 -5.34 -18.24 -15.65
N ALA A 237 -5.89 -19.13 -16.46
CA ALA A 237 -7.29 -19.56 -16.35
C ALA A 237 -7.56 -20.25 -15.01
N ILE A 238 -6.72 -21.22 -14.61
CA ILE A 238 -6.88 -21.94 -13.34
C ILE A 238 -6.80 -20.96 -12.16
N SER A 239 -5.82 -20.06 -12.16
CA SER A 239 -5.64 -19.09 -11.07
C SER A 239 -6.81 -18.09 -10.99
N SER A 240 -7.36 -17.67 -12.13
CA SER A 240 -8.54 -16.81 -12.17
C SER A 240 -9.77 -17.50 -11.59
N VAL A 241 -9.97 -18.79 -11.89
CA VAL A 241 -11.06 -19.60 -11.30
C VAL A 241 -10.88 -19.70 -9.78
N ILE A 242 -9.67 -20.01 -9.30
CA ILE A 242 -9.38 -20.07 -7.85
C ILE A 242 -9.64 -18.71 -7.20
N ALA A 243 -9.20 -17.62 -7.81
CA ALA A 243 -9.40 -16.27 -7.30
C ALA A 243 -10.90 -15.92 -7.22
N ILE A 244 -11.70 -16.27 -8.24
CA ILE A 244 -13.14 -16.06 -8.25
C ILE A 244 -13.81 -16.88 -7.14
N ILE A 245 -13.43 -18.15 -6.96
CA ILE A 245 -13.96 -18.99 -5.88
C ILE A 245 -13.64 -18.35 -4.51
N LEU A 246 -12.41 -17.91 -4.28
CA LEU A 246 -12.03 -17.22 -3.05
C LEU A 246 -12.81 -15.92 -2.85
N LEU A 247 -12.99 -15.14 -3.90
CA LEU A 247 -13.79 -13.91 -3.86
C LEU A 247 -15.23 -14.22 -3.41
N ILE A 248 -15.85 -15.23 -4.00
CA ILE A 248 -17.20 -15.67 -3.65
C ILE A 248 -17.27 -16.14 -2.19
N LEU A 249 -16.27 -16.89 -1.73
CA LEU A 249 -16.21 -17.39 -0.35
C LEU A 249 -16.09 -16.23 0.65
N PHE A 250 -15.23 -15.23 0.39
CA PHE A 250 -15.12 -14.04 1.24
C PHE A 250 -16.41 -13.22 1.26
N VAL A 251 -17.02 -12.98 0.09
CA VAL A 251 -18.30 -12.26 -0.01
C VAL A 251 -19.39 -13.01 0.74
N LYS A 252 -19.50 -14.32 0.56
CA LYS A 252 -20.47 -15.14 1.28
C LYS A 252 -20.25 -15.11 2.79
N CYS A 253 -19.00 -15.16 3.25
CA CYS A 253 -18.65 -15.04 4.66
C CYS A 253 -19.16 -13.70 5.24
N ILE A 254 -18.87 -12.58 4.58
CA ILE A 254 -19.33 -11.25 5.00
C ILE A 254 -20.87 -11.17 5.06
N LEU A 255 -21.55 -11.67 4.03
CA LEU A 255 -23.01 -11.65 3.97
C LEU A 255 -23.67 -12.56 5.03
N ASN A 256 -23.08 -13.71 5.34
CA ASN A 256 -23.57 -14.63 6.37
C ASN A 256 -23.56 -13.99 7.77
N PHE A 257 -22.67 -13.02 8.01
CA PHE A 257 -22.65 -12.25 9.25
C PHE A 257 -23.61 -11.05 9.24
N GLY A 258 -24.47 -10.92 8.22
CA GLY A 258 -25.41 -9.82 8.08
C GLY A 258 -24.81 -8.47 7.70
N SER A 259 -23.52 -8.44 7.35
CA SER A 259 -22.86 -7.21 6.88
C SER A 259 -23.21 -6.90 5.43
N SER A 260 -23.40 -5.62 5.12
CA SER A 260 -23.56 -5.16 3.74
C SER A 260 -22.22 -5.20 2.99
N LEU A 261 -22.30 -5.27 1.66
CA LEU A 261 -21.11 -5.10 0.81
C LEU A 261 -20.73 -3.60 0.73
N PHE A 262 -20.23 -3.08 1.82
CA PHE A 262 -19.90 -1.67 1.98
C PHE A 262 -18.93 -1.12 0.92
N PHE A 263 -18.07 -1.97 0.36
CA PHE A 263 -17.19 -1.58 -0.74
C PHE A 263 -17.99 -1.13 -1.99
N VAL A 264 -19.21 -1.62 -2.18
CA VAL A 264 -20.10 -1.18 -3.28
C VAL A 264 -20.59 0.23 -3.02
N SER A 265 -21.02 0.54 -1.78
CA SER A 265 -21.43 1.90 -1.42
C SER A 265 -20.26 2.88 -1.45
N GLN A 266 -19.09 2.49 -0.93
CA GLN A 266 -17.88 3.31 -1.03
C GLN A 266 -17.40 3.51 -2.47
N ALA A 267 -17.50 2.49 -3.32
CA ALA A 267 -17.19 2.63 -4.73
C ALA A 267 -18.16 3.61 -5.42
N ASN A 268 -19.46 3.50 -5.15
CA ASN A 268 -20.47 4.42 -5.68
C ASN A 268 -20.24 5.86 -5.19
N GLU A 269 -19.95 6.06 -3.91
CA GLU A 269 -19.59 7.37 -3.36
C GLU A 269 -18.30 7.91 -4.00
N SER A 270 -17.32 7.05 -4.21
CA SER A 270 -16.05 7.38 -4.85
C SER A 270 -16.20 7.69 -6.34
N LEU A 271 -17.10 7.00 -7.04
CA LEU A 271 -17.37 7.17 -8.46
C LEU A 271 -18.41 8.29 -8.71
N GLY A 272 -19.28 8.55 -7.75
CA GLY A 272 -20.36 9.54 -7.85
C GLY A 272 -19.92 11.00 -7.83
N GLY A 273 -18.61 11.23 -7.65
CA GLY A 273 -18.01 12.56 -7.72
C GLY A 273 -18.12 13.38 -6.44
N PHE A 274 -17.28 14.39 -6.38
CA PHE A 274 -17.03 15.30 -5.28
C PHE A 274 -18.29 16.06 -4.76
N GLN A 275 -19.33 16.17 -5.57
CA GLN A 275 -20.50 17.03 -5.28
C GLN A 275 -21.40 16.49 -4.16
N SER A 276 -21.48 15.17 -3.98
CA SER A 276 -22.31 14.59 -2.91
C SER A 276 -21.63 14.61 -1.54
N GLN A 277 -20.34 14.87 -1.50
CA GLN A 277 -19.49 14.69 -0.31
C GLN A 277 -19.09 16.00 0.38
N THR A 278 -19.45 17.15 -0.18
CA THR A 278 -19.17 18.48 0.41
C THR A 278 -19.87 18.73 1.75
N GLN A 279 -20.80 17.85 2.15
CA GLN A 279 -21.45 17.91 3.47
C GLN A 279 -20.60 17.31 4.60
N TYR A 280 -19.55 16.55 4.29
CA TYR A 280 -18.70 15.93 5.31
C TYR A 280 -17.43 16.76 5.53
N LYS A 281 -17.24 17.30 6.73
CA LYS A 281 -16.05 18.03 7.19
C LYS A 281 -14.72 17.23 7.11
N PHE A 282 -14.77 16.02 6.55
CA PHE A 282 -13.64 15.08 6.50
C PHE A 282 -12.83 15.13 5.21
N TYR A 283 -13.24 15.93 4.22
CA TYR A 283 -12.59 15.99 2.92
C TYR A 283 -11.66 17.19 2.82
N ASN A 284 -10.43 16.94 2.36
CA ASN A 284 -9.51 18.02 2.00
C ASN A 284 -9.67 18.34 0.51
N LEU A 285 -9.95 19.59 0.19
CA LEU A 285 -10.08 20.06 -1.19
C LEU A 285 -8.70 20.39 -1.83
N ASP A 286 -7.60 20.29 -1.07
CA ASP A 286 -6.26 20.53 -1.60
C ASP A 286 -5.77 19.33 -2.41
N THR A 287 -5.89 19.39 -3.73
CA THR A 287 -5.41 18.35 -4.67
C THR A 287 -3.89 18.18 -4.63
N LEU A 288 -3.15 19.18 -4.10
CA LEU A 288 -1.69 19.15 -3.95
C LEU A 288 -1.25 18.65 -2.57
N PHE A 289 -2.19 18.28 -1.69
CA PHE A 289 -1.89 17.82 -0.33
C PHE A 289 -0.80 16.75 -0.31
N TYR A 290 -0.96 15.67 -1.08
CA TYR A 290 0.03 14.59 -1.09
C TYR A 290 1.35 14.98 -1.75
N ALA A 291 1.35 15.90 -2.72
CA ALA A 291 2.59 16.44 -3.26
C ALA A 291 3.37 17.21 -2.18
N LYS A 292 2.68 18.05 -1.39
CA LYS A 292 3.27 18.73 -0.23
C LYS A 292 3.74 17.74 0.83
N TYR A 293 2.91 16.75 1.16
CA TYR A 293 3.22 15.70 2.13
C TYR A 293 4.54 14.97 1.81
N PHE A 294 4.74 14.57 0.55
CA PHE A 294 6.01 13.95 0.14
C PHE A 294 7.20 14.89 0.30
N LEU A 295 7.01 16.19 0.11
CA LEU A 295 8.09 17.18 0.24
C LEU A 295 8.42 17.51 1.70
N THR A 296 7.42 17.58 2.58
CA THR A 296 7.59 18.13 3.93
C THR A 296 7.47 17.10 5.04
N ASP A 297 6.53 16.14 4.90
CA ASP A 297 6.07 15.30 6.01
C ASP A 297 6.45 13.81 5.87
N LEU A 298 7.29 13.48 4.89
CA LEU A 298 7.71 12.09 4.64
C LEU A 298 8.39 11.44 5.86
N PHE A 299 9.18 12.25 6.61
CA PHE A 299 9.87 11.84 7.85
C PHE A 299 9.35 12.53 9.12
N SER A 300 8.19 13.19 9.08
CA SER A 300 7.61 14.06 10.10
C SER A 300 8.05 15.53 9.99
N SER A 301 7.07 16.43 10.00
CA SER A 301 7.28 17.89 9.90
C SER A 301 8.02 18.51 11.08
N ASN A 302 7.93 17.87 12.26
CA ASN A 302 8.50 18.39 13.53
C ASN A 302 9.83 17.75 13.92
N SER A 303 10.42 16.92 13.05
CA SER A 303 11.61 16.15 13.35
C SER A 303 12.87 16.80 12.76
N ILE A 304 14.02 16.61 13.44
CA ILE A 304 15.35 16.91 12.89
C ILE A 304 15.55 16.25 11.52
N PHE A 305 14.82 15.18 11.25
CA PHE A 305 14.92 14.39 10.02
C PHE A 305 14.07 14.94 8.86
N SER A 306 13.30 16.01 9.03
CA SER A 306 12.49 16.59 7.95
C SER A 306 13.36 16.99 6.73
N PHE A 307 14.62 17.40 6.93
CA PHE A 307 15.55 17.70 5.84
C PHE A 307 15.82 16.49 4.91
N LEU A 308 15.64 15.26 5.39
CA LEU A 308 15.82 14.04 4.56
C LEU A 308 14.83 13.99 3.40
N SER A 309 13.63 14.54 3.56
CA SER A 309 12.67 14.67 2.46
C SER A 309 13.24 15.52 1.33
N TYR A 310 13.78 16.69 1.66
CA TYR A 310 14.41 17.57 0.66
C TYR A 310 15.65 16.95 0.03
N LEU A 311 16.45 16.20 0.82
CA LEU A 311 17.62 15.48 0.31
C LEU A 311 17.23 14.43 -0.73
N ILE A 312 16.17 13.63 -0.46
CA ILE A 312 15.66 12.64 -1.40
C ILE A 312 15.26 13.31 -2.72
N PHE A 313 14.47 14.38 -2.67
CA PHE A 313 14.04 15.06 -3.89
C PHE A 313 15.20 15.76 -4.61
N SER A 314 16.19 16.27 -3.88
CA SER A 314 17.41 16.83 -4.48
C SER A 314 18.20 15.76 -5.25
N ILE A 315 18.38 14.58 -4.67
CA ILE A 315 19.02 13.43 -5.35
C ILE A 315 18.25 13.02 -6.58
N MET A 316 16.93 12.92 -6.49
CA MET A 316 16.08 12.60 -7.64
C MET A 316 16.18 13.67 -8.73
N GLY A 317 16.21 14.95 -8.35
CA GLY A 317 16.41 16.07 -9.27
C GLY A 317 17.75 16.01 -10.01
N VAL A 318 18.84 15.71 -9.30
CA VAL A 318 20.18 15.48 -9.90
C VAL A 318 20.15 14.31 -10.89
N ALA A 319 19.49 13.21 -10.54
CA ALA A 319 19.35 12.06 -11.45
C ALA A 319 18.59 12.41 -12.72
N ILE A 320 17.52 13.22 -12.61
CA ILE A 320 16.75 13.71 -13.76
C ILE A 320 17.63 14.61 -14.62
N LEU A 321 18.38 15.54 -14.04
CA LEU A 321 19.30 16.41 -14.78
C LEU A 321 20.36 15.59 -15.52
N PHE A 322 20.98 14.60 -14.88
CA PHE A 322 21.94 13.71 -15.53
C PHE A 322 21.30 12.93 -16.68
N LYS A 323 20.06 12.50 -16.53
CA LYS A 323 19.32 11.81 -17.57
C LYS A 323 19.03 12.72 -18.75
N LEU A 324 18.61 13.95 -18.51
CA LEU A 324 18.38 14.96 -19.55
C LEU A 324 19.68 15.27 -20.30
N VAL A 325 20.78 15.53 -19.60
CA VAL A 325 22.10 15.75 -20.21
C VAL A 325 22.48 14.54 -21.09
N SER A 326 22.32 13.31 -20.58
CA SER A 326 22.60 12.09 -21.34
C SER A 326 21.75 11.99 -22.62
N ILE A 327 20.49 12.37 -22.59
CA ILE A 327 19.61 12.39 -23.77
C ILE A 327 20.09 13.44 -24.79
N PHE A 328 20.42 14.65 -24.32
CA PHE A 328 20.90 15.74 -25.20
C PHE A 328 22.26 15.42 -25.83
N THR A 329 23.21 14.90 -25.06
CA THR A 329 24.55 14.54 -25.59
C THR A 329 24.50 13.40 -26.60
N ASN A 330 23.55 12.46 -26.43
CA ASN A 330 23.41 11.29 -27.31
C ASN A 330 22.21 11.38 -28.27
N PHE A 331 21.68 12.60 -28.49
CA PHE A 331 20.47 12.79 -29.30
C PHE A 331 20.64 12.30 -30.76
N ASN A 332 21.81 12.51 -31.36
CA ASN A 332 22.09 12.07 -32.73
C ASN A 332 22.12 10.53 -32.82
N ASP A 333 22.66 9.84 -31.82
CA ASP A 333 22.68 8.39 -31.74
C ASP A 333 21.27 7.83 -31.52
N PHE A 334 20.50 8.46 -30.66
CA PHE A 334 19.08 8.15 -30.47
C PHE A 334 18.28 8.33 -31.78
N LYS A 335 18.48 9.44 -32.48
CA LYS A 335 17.83 9.72 -33.77
C LYS A 335 18.25 8.66 -34.82
N SER A 336 19.54 8.30 -34.90
CA SER A 336 20.03 7.30 -35.87
C SER A 336 19.47 5.92 -35.56
N CYS A 337 19.32 5.55 -34.29
CA CYS A 337 18.70 4.30 -33.88
C CYS A 337 17.22 4.25 -34.23
N VAL A 338 16.48 5.31 -33.91
CA VAL A 338 15.05 5.42 -34.24
C VAL A 338 14.80 5.43 -35.75
N MET A 339 15.70 6.08 -36.53
CA MET A 339 15.59 6.14 -37.99
C MET A 339 16.19 4.94 -38.71
N GLY A 340 17.25 4.31 -38.15
CA GLY A 340 17.98 3.20 -38.79
C GLY A 340 17.22 1.88 -38.83
N LYS A 341 16.36 1.61 -37.82
CA LYS A 341 15.58 0.37 -37.76
C LYS A 341 14.19 0.52 -38.41
N LYS A 342 14.19 0.77 -39.72
CA LYS A 342 12.95 0.95 -40.52
C LYS A 342 12.11 -0.32 -40.68
N GLN A 343 12.53 -1.48 -40.26
CA GLN A 343 12.01 -2.77 -40.75
C GLN A 343 10.85 -3.40 -40.00
N HIS A 344 10.45 -2.93 -38.80
CA HIS A 344 9.43 -3.65 -38.01
C HIS A 344 8.01 -3.04 -38.05
N PHE A 345 7.81 -1.85 -38.60
CA PHE A 345 6.46 -1.32 -38.78
C PHE A 345 6.03 -1.45 -40.25
N LYS A 346 5.19 -2.46 -40.52
CA LYS A 346 4.67 -2.72 -41.88
C LYS A 346 3.84 -1.58 -42.46
N THR A 347 3.29 -0.70 -41.62
CA THR A 347 2.44 0.39 -42.11
C THR A 347 2.79 1.74 -41.47
N ARG A 348 2.97 2.76 -42.31
CA ARG A 348 3.12 4.18 -41.92
C ARG A 348 1.93 4.67 -41.10
N TYR A 349 0.75 4.12 -41.36
CA TYR A 349 -0.52 4.42 -40.71
C TYR A 349 -0.50 4.03 -39.24
N PHE A 350 0.18 2.94 -38.85
CA PHE A 350 0.21 2.49 -37.48
C PHE A 350 0.98 3.44 -36.55
N LYS A 351 2.09 4.03 -37.00
CA LYS A 351 2.83 5.05 -36.23
C LYS A 351 1.98 6.30 -35.99
N VAL A 352 1.25 6.73 -37.04
CA VAL A 352 0.32 7.86 -36.94
C VAL A 352 -0.79 7.53 -35.92
N LEU A 353 -1.34 6.33 -36.01
CA LEU A 353 -2.38 5.87 -35.09
C LEU A 353 -1.90 5.91 -33.60
N LEU A 354 -0.68 5.44 -33.31
CA LEU A 354 -0.11 5.49 -31.95
C LEU A 354 0.06 6.93 -31.43
N ILE A 355 0.57 7.82 -32.26
CA ILE A 355 0.72 9.24 -31.91
C ILE A 355 -0.65 9.88 -31.64
N VAL A 356 -1.60 9.65 -32.56
CA VAL A 356 -2.96 10.17 -32.41
C VAL A 356 -3.62 9.62 -31.14
N SER A 357 -3.47 8.32 -30.87
CA SER A 357 -3.99 7.71 -29.64
C SER A 357 -3.38 8.33 -28.39
N ALA A 358 -2.07 8.58 -28.38
CA ALA A 358 -1.40 9.23 -27.24
C ALA A 358 -1.91 10.67 -27.03
N VAL A 359 -2.12 11.44 -28.12
CA VAL A 359 -2.69 12.80 -28.06
C VAL A 359 -4.12 12.77 -27.53
N ILE A 360 -4.95 11.84 -28.01
CA ILE A 360 -6.32 11.66 -27.52
C ILE A 360 -6.31 11.32 -26.01
N CYS A 361 -5.48 10.37 -25.60
CA CYS A 361 -5.33 10.01 -24.18
C CYS A 361 -4.93 11.23 -23.33
N PHE A 362 -3.99 12.04 -23.79
CA PHE A 362 -3.60 13.26 -23.10
C PHE A 362 -4.74 14.28 -23.00
N GLY A 363 -5.52 14.45 -24.07
CA GLY A 363 -6.72 15.29 -24.07
C GLY A 363 -7.77 14.80 -23.06
N ILE A 364 -8.00 13.49 -22.98
CA ILE A 364 -8.93 12.89 -22.00
C ILE A 364 -8.40 13.11 -20.58
N MET A 365 -7.10 13.01 -20.33
CA MET A 365 -6.50 13.29 -19.01
C MET A 365 -6.75 14.74 -18.57
N ILE A 366 -6.56 15.73 -19.47
CA ILE A 366 -6.83 17.14 -19.17
C ILE A 366 -8.31 17.34 -18.85
N TRP A 367 -9.20 16.71 -19.62
CA TRP A 367 -10.64 16.76 -19.37
C TRP A 367 -11.01 16.09 -18.04
N GLY A 368 -10.44 14.91 -17.74
CA GLY A 368 -10.61 14.22 -16.47
C GLY A 368 -10.15 15.06 -15.28
N TYR A 369 -9.05 15.79 -15.42
CA TYR A 369 -8.58 16.72 -14.38
C TYR A 369 -9.60 17.85 -14.12
N LYS A 370 -10.15 18.44 -15.19
CA LYS A 370 -11.20 19.49 -15.06
C LYS A 370 -12.47 18.97 -14.38
N LEU A 371 -12.80 17.68 -14.58
CA LEU A 371 -13.96 17.03 -13.97
C LEU A 371 -13.67 16.42 -12.59
N ASN A 372 -12.45 16.52 -12.07
CA ASN A 372 -11.97 15.83 -10.87
C ASN A 372 -12.26 14.31 -10.91
N ASN A 373 -12.17 13.70 -12.08
CA ASN A 373 -12.46 12.29 -12.28
C ASN A 373 -11.16 11.49 -12.46
N HIS A 374 -10.77 10.75 -11.41
CA HIS A 374 -9.53 9.98 -11.40
C HIS A 374 -9.50 8.87 -12.45
N LEU A 375 -10.63 8.26 -12.83
CA LEU A 375 -10.66 7.22 -13.86
C LEU A 375 -10.34 7.79 -15.24
N LEU A 376 -10.84 8.99 -15.55
CA LEU A 376 -10.52 9.69 -16.81
C LEU A 376 -9.07 10.17 -16.88
N ILE A 377 -8.34 10.16 -15.76
CA ILE A 377 -6.90 10.46 -15.75
C ILE A 377 -6.09 9.17 -15.75
N SER A 378 -6.41 8.23 -14.86
CA SER A 378 -5.61 7.01 -14.66
C SER A 378 -5.68 6.06 -15.86
N THR A 379 -6.86 5.87 -16.47
CA THR A 379 -7.02 4.95 -17.60
C THR A 379 -6.22 5.38 -18.85
N PRO A 380 -6.33 6.65 -19.33
CA PRO A 380 -5.50 7.11 -20.44
C PRO A 380 -4.00 7.15 -20.10
N PHE A 381 -3.64 7.46 -18.87
CA PHE A 381 -2.25 7.39 -18.42
C PHE A 381 -1.67 5.98 -18.57
N LEU A 382 -2.40 4.95 -18.14
CA LEU A 382 -2.00 3.55 -18.32
C LEU A 382 -1.90 3.19 -19.81
N ALA A 383 -2.85 3.64 -20.63
CA ALA A 383 -2.81 3.43 -22.08
C ALA A 383 -1.55 4.05 -22.70
N ILE A 384 -1.17 5.28 -22.30
CA ILE A 384 0.08 5.92 -22.74
C ILE A 384 1.30 5.07 -22.33
N LEU A 385 1.34 4.52 -21.13
CA LEU A 385 2.45 3.65 -20.69
C LEU A 385 2.54 2.37 -21.54
N VAL A 386 1.40 1.74 -21.87
CA VAL A 386 1.37 0.59 -22.78
C VAL A 386 1.89 0.98 -24.18
N ILE A 387 1.43 2.10 -24.70
CA ILE A 387 1.87 2.62 -26.01
C ILE A 387 3.39 2.87 -26.02
N LEU A 388 3.93 3.53 -24.99
CA LEU A 388 5.35 3.81 -24.86
C LEU A 388 6.18 2.53 -24.72
N CYS A 389 5.79 1.59 -23.87
CA CYS A 389 6.49 0.32 -23.70
C CYS A 389 6.49 -0.49 -25.00
N SER A 390 5.36 -0.51 -25.68
CA SER A 390 5.22 -1.19 -26.96
C SER A 390 6.04 -0.53 -28.07
N PHE A 391 6.13 0.80 -28.05
CA PHE A 391 7.02 1.55 -28.95
C PHE A 391 8.49 1.19 -28.70
N PHE A 392 8.94 1.15 -27.44
CA PHE A 392 10.31 0.73 -27.10
C PHE A 392 10.59 -0.74 -27.44
N ASN A 393 9.62 -1.63 -27.28
CA ASN A 393 9.74 -3.03 -27.69
C ASN A 393 10.02 -3.20 -29.19
N ALA A 394 9.48 -2.32 -30.04
CA ALA A 394 9.73 -2.34 -31.46
C ALA A 394 11.18 -2.01 -31.85
N PHE A 395 11.99 -1.50 -30.92
CA PHE A 395 13.39 -1.15 -31.13
C PHE A 395 14.37 -2.15 -30.51
N ASP A 396 13.95 -3.39 -30.15
CA ASP A 396 14.77 -4.43 -29.49
C ASP A 396 15.51 -3.95 -28.22
N ILE A 397 14.88 -3.02 -27.51
CA ILE A 397 15.40 -2.56 -26.25
C ILE A 397 14.97 -3.58 -25.18
N ASP A 398 15.86 -3.92 -24.24
CA ASP A 398 15.63 -4.96 -23.24
C ASP A 398 14.26 -4.81 -22.55
N ARG A 399 13.31 -5.69 -22.91
CA ARG A 399 11.89 -5.60 -22.54
C ARG A 399 11.67 -5.60 -21.04
N SER A 400 12.38 -6.46 -20.33
CA SER A 400 12.12 -6.68 -18.90
C SER A 400 12.30 -5.43 -18.06
N HIS A 401 13.26 -4.58 -18.41
CA HIS A 401 13.57 -3.37 -17.65
C HIS A 401 12.53 -2.26 -17.86
N TYR A 402 11.98 -2.12 -19.09
CA TYR A 402 10.98 -1.10 -19.38
C TYR A 402 9.62 -1.44 -18.82
N SER A 403 9.20 -2.70 -18.91
CA SER A 403 7.94 -3.18 -18.34
C SER A 403 7.92 -3.03 -16.83
N LEU A 404 9.04 -3.37 -16.15
CA LEU A 404 9.16 -3.18 -14.70
C LEU A 404 9.12 -1.68 -14.33
N ASN A 405 9.80 -0.81 -15.08
CA ASN A 405 9.75 0.63 -14.82
C ASN A 405 8.34 1.18 -15.02
N ALA A 406 7.64 0.77 -16.08
CA ALA A 406 6.26 1.17 -16.34
C ALA A 406 5.33 0.72 -15.21
N LEU A 407 5.49 -0.52 -14.72
CA LEU A 407 4.74 -1.05 -13.58
C LEU A 407 4.97 -0.19 -12.33
N ILE A 408 6.21 0.13 -12.00
CA ILE A 408 6.56 0.91 -10.81
C ILE A 408 6.01 2.35 -10.90
N ILE A 409 6.16 3.00 -12.05
CA ILE A 409 5.61 4.35 -12.30
C ILE A 409 4.09 4.32 -12.22
N ALA A 410 3.44 3.33 -12.84
CA ALA A 410 2.00 3.18 -12.79
C ALA A 410 1.51 2.94 -11.35
N TRP A 411 2.21 2.08 -10.60
CA TRP A 411 1.86 1.78 -9.22
C TRP A 411 1.89 3.05 -8.35
N PHE A 412 2.97 3.84 -8.43
CA PHE A 412 3.03 5.12 -7.75
C PHE A 412 1.89 6.05 -8.18
N SER A 413 1.75 6.25 -9.50
CA SER A 413 0.85 7.26 -10.06
C SER A 413 -0.62 6.97 -9.82
N ILE A 414 -1.08 5.72 -9.93
CA ILE A 414 -2.50 5.37 -9.74
C ILE A 414 -2.95 5.72 -8.32
N TYR A 415 -2.20 5.30 -7.30
CA TYR A 415 -2.54 5.60 -5.92
C TYR A 415 -2.41 7.10 -5.63
N PHE A 416 -1.35 7.74 -6.15
CA PHE A 416 -1.14 9.17 -5.97
C PHE A 416 -2.27 9.99 -6.58
N ILE A 417 -2.65 9.70 -7.84
CA ILE A 417 -3.75 10.39 -8.54
C ILE A 417 -5.07 10.15 -7.80
N PHE A 418 -5.37 8.89 -7.47
CA PHE A 418 -6.62 8.55 -6.79
C PHE A 418 -6.76 9.33 -5.48
N PHE A 419 -5.81 9.23 -4.56
CA PHE A 419 -5.94 9.88 -3.26
C PHE A 419 -5.80 11.41 -3.33
N SER A 420 -5.09 11.96 -4.29
CA SER A 420 -5.02 13.41 -4.50
C SER A 420 -6.33 14.00 -5.00
N LEU A 421 -7.11 13.26 -5.81
CA LEU A 421 -8.36 13.73 -6.37
C LEU A 421 -9.57 13.35 -5.51
N MET A 422 -9.53 12.21 -4.84
CA MET A 422 -10.63 11.72 -4.00
C MET A 422 -10.67 12.38 -2.63
N ALA A 423 -9.63 13.11 -2.25
CA ALA A 423 -9.53 13.97 -1.07
C ALA A 423 -10.22 13.44 0.19
N ILE A 424 -10.07 12.16 0.49
CA ILE A 424 -10.43 11.63 1.80
C ILE A 424 -9.46 12.25 2.81
N LYS A 425 -9.94 12.54 4.01
CA LYS A 425 -9.23 13.21 5.10
C LYS A 425 -7.72 12.99 5.04
N PRO A 426 -6.92 14.06 4.94
CA PRO A 426 -5.49 13.96 4.72
C PRO A 426 -4.82 13.17 5.84
N GLY A 427 -4.10 12.13 5.44
CA GLY A 427 -3.30 11.31 6.35
C GLY A 427 -2.37 10.44 5.55
N GLY A 428 -1.10 10.40 5.93
CA GLY A 428 -0.08 9.61 5.24
C GLY A 428 -0.43 8.12 5.09
N ARG A 429 -1.29 7.59 5.96
CA ARG A 429 -1.75 6.19 5.92
C ARG A 429 -2.46 5.80 4.62
N TYR A 430 -3.20 6.72 3.99
CA TYR A 430 -3.94 6.39 2.77
C TYR A 430 -3.02 6.17 1.57
N ILE A 431 -1.89 6.88 1.52
CA ILE A 431 -0.94 6.79 0.41
C ILE A 431 0.20 5.76 0.65
N LEU A 432 0.16 5.00 1.76
CA LEU A 432 1.20 4.03 2.13
C LEU A 432 1.60 3.08 0.99
N THR A 433 0.62 2.67 0.17
CA THR A 433 0.86 1.78 -0.97
C THR A 433 1.76 2.41 -2.04
N SER A 434 1.81 3.75 -2.12
CA SER A 434 2.70 4.48 -3.04
C SER A 434 4.15 4.55 -2.56
N PHE A 435 4.43 4.28 -1.28
CA PHE A 435 5.80 4.41 -0.76
C PHE A 435 6.74 3.34 -1.28
N VAL A 436 6.25 2.14 -1.53
CA VAL A 436 7.08 1.07 -2.10
C VAL A 436 7.60 1.44 -3.50
N PRO A 437 6.73 1.80 -4.47
CA PRO A 437 7.20 2.26 -5.78
C PRO A 437 8.00 3.57 -5.69
N PHE A 438 7.70 4.47 -4.74
CA PHE A 438 8.50 5.68 -4.52
C PHE A 438 9.94 5.34 -4.11
N VAL A 439 10.13 4.42 -3.16
CA VAL A 439 11.45 3.92 -2.78
C VAL A 439 12.17 3.29 -3.98
N PHE A 440 11.48 2.50 -4.79
CA PHE A 440 12.07 1.92 -5.97
C PHE A 440 12.58 2.98 -6.95
N ILE A 441 11.79 4.05 -7.19
CA ILE A 441 12.16 5.19 -8.05
C ILE A 441 13.37 5.92 -7.46
N PHE A 442 13.39 6.16 -6.15
CA PHE A 442 14.53 6.80 -5.48
C PHE A 442 15.81 5.96 -5.59
N ILE A 443 15.74 4.67 -5.29
CA ILE A 443 16.88 3.76 -5.42
C ILE A 443 17.37 3.67 -6.87
N TYR A 444 16.42 3.73 -7.84
CA TYR A 444 16.79 3.84 -9.26
C TYR A 444 17.58 5.13 -9.55
N ALA A 445 17.16 6.26 -8.98
CA ALA A 445 17.87 7.53 -9.13
C ALA A 445 19.30 7.45 -8.57
N VAL A 446 19.44 6.87 -7.37
CA VAL A 446 20.75 6.65 -6.74
C VAL A 446 21.63 5.74 -7.59
N ASP A 447 21.13 4.59 -8.02
CA ASP A 447 21.85 3.64 -8.87
C ASP A 447 22.29 4.29 -10.20
N TYR A 448 21.41 5.10 -10.80
CA TYR A 448 21.71 5.82 -12.03
C TYR A 448 22.82 6.85 -11.85
N ILE A 449 22.78 7.65 -10.77
CA ILE A 449 23.85 8.61 -10.44
C ILE A 449 25.19 7.88 -10.29
N PHE A 450 25.21 6.79 -9.51
CA PHE A 450 26.45 6.02 -9.31
C PHE A 450 27.00 5.45 -10.61
N LYS A 451 26.15 4.89 -11.46
CA LYS A 451 26.56 4.38 -12.77
C LYS A 451 27.10 5.47 -13.69
N THR A 452 26.49 6.65 -13.67
CA THR A 452 26.92 7.79 -14.46
C THR A 452 28.29 8.32 -13.99
N ILE A 453 28.51 8.40 -12.68
CA ILE A 453 29.81 8.81 -12.11
C ILE A 453 30.91 7.79 -12.45
N GLN A 454 30.57 6.49 -12.49
CA GLN A 454 31.53 5.42 -12.79
C GLN A 454 31.91 5.33 -14.26
N GLY A 455 30.96 5.49 -15.16
CA GLY A 455 31.09 5.21 -16.59
C GLY A 455 31.13 6.47 -17.48
N GLY A 456 31.05 7.66 -16.88
CA GLY A 456 30.73 8.86 -17.64
C GLY A 456 29.27 8.79 -18.12
N PHE A 457 28.87 9.70 -19.01
CA PHE A 457 27.54 9.67 -19.64
C PHE A 457 27.44 8.56 -20.69
N GLU A 458 27.71 7.30 -20.28
CA GLU A 458 27.47 6.15 -21.14
C GLU A 458 25.99 6.12 -21.56
N ASN A 459 25.77 5.86 -22.82
CA ASN A 459 24.44 5.83 -23.43
C ASN A 459 23.59 4.72 -22.77
N PRO A 460 22.63 5.01 -21.90
CA PRO A 460 21.86 4.00 -21.19
C PRO A 460 20.96 3.17 -22.11
N ILE A 461 20.85 3.57 -23.38
CA ILE A 461 19.99 2.95 -24.41
C ILE A 461 20.74 1.83 -25.14
N TYR A 462 22.09 1.82 -25.09
CA TYR A 462 22.89 0.86 -25.84
C TYR A 462 23.84 0.08 -24.94
N LYS A 463 23.53 -1.17 -24.61
CA LYS A 463 24.53 -2.21 -24.39
C LYS A 463 24.94 -2.75 -25.76
N PHE A 464 25.82 -2.05 -26.45
CA PHE A 464 26.57 -2.74 -27.49
C PHE A 464 27.52 -3.75 -26.86
N LYS A 465 27.42 -5.01 -27.32
CA LYS A 465 28.47 -6.01 -27.19
C LYS A 465 29.70 -5.44 -27.87
N GLU A 466 30.61 -4.87 -27.12
CA GLU A 466 31.99 -4.84 -27.58
C GLU A 466 32.95 -4.29 -26.50
N ASN A 467 34.00 -5.06 -26.29
CA ASN A 467 35.32 -4.76 -25.72
C ASN A 467 35.39 -3.77 -24.55
N LYS A 468 35.29 -4.32 -23.34
CA LYS A 468 35.63 -3.59 -22.11
C LYS A 468 37.13 -3.18 -22.12
N PRO A 469 37.45 -1.89 -22.05
CA PRO A 469 38.82 -1.47 -21.81
C PRO A 469 39.25 -1.91 -20.41
N LYS A 470 40.41 -2.56 -20.32
CA LYS A 470 41.02 -3.14 -19.10
C LYS A 470 41.33 -2.13 -17.97
N HIS A 471 41.14 -0.84 -18.16
CA HIS A 471 41.52 0.21 -17.20
C HIS A 471 40.49 0.52 -16.09
N PHE A 472 39.32 -0.13 -16.05
CA PHE A 472 38.23 0.24 -15.15
C PHE A 472 38.13 -0.57 -13.84
N GLU A 473 39.04 -1.50 -13.56
CA GLU A 473 38.94 -2.36 -12.35
C GLU A 473 39.30 -1.63 -11.04
N ILE A 474 40.15 -0.61 -11.08
CA ILE A 474 40.61 0.11 -9.88
C ILE A 474 39.48 0.99 -9.28
N GLY A 475 38.54 1.49 -10.09
CA GLY A 475 37.40 2.28 -9.65
C GLY A 475 36.32 1.46 -8.95
N LYS A 476 36.09 0.22 -9.36
CA LYS A 476 35.02 -0.64 -8.84
C LYS A 476 35.11 -0.92 -7.34
N ASN A 477 36.33 -1.16 -6.82
CA ASN A 477 36.53 -1.49 -5.41
C ASN A 477 36.27 -0.27 -4.51
N LYS A 478 36.71 0.93 -4.90
CA LYS A 478 36.49 2.16 -4.12
C LYS A 478 35.00 2.52 -4.04
N ILE A 479 34.26 2.41 -5.14
CA ILE A 479 32.83 2.75 -5.18
C ILE A 479 32.00 1.70 -4.44
N SER A 480 32.36 0.42 -4.53
CA SER A 480 31.73 -0.63 -3.70
C SER A 480 31.91 -0.33 -2.20
N THR A 481 33.09 0.16 -1.80
CA THR A 481 33.36 0.55 -0.40
C THR A 481 32.54 1.77 0.02
N VAL A 482 32.46 2.79 -0.83
CA VAL A 482 31.63 3.98 -0.56
C VAL A 482 30.15 3.60 -0.42
N LEU A 483 29.63 2.76 -1.31
CA LEU A 483 28.24 2.26 -1.21
C LEU A 483 27.99 1.51 0.10
N LYS A 484 28.93 0.66 0.54
CA LYS A 484 28.83 -0.04 1.83
C LYS A 484 28.77 0.93 3.01
N ILE A 485 29.65 1.92 3.02
CA ILE A 485 29.68 2.93 4.09
C ILE A 485 28.38 3.74 4.10
N LEU A 486 27.93 4.21 2.95
CA LEU A 486 26.66 4.94 2.82
C LEU A 486 25.47 4.09 3.27
N THR A 487 25.45 2.80 2.95
CA THR A 487 24.40 1.86 3.41
C THR A 487 24.41 1.75 4.93
N ILE A 488 25.58 1.57 5.56
CA ILE A 488 25.68 1.47 7.03
C ILE A 488 25.21 2.77 7.68
N ILE A 489 25.67 3.93 7.19
CA ILE A 489 25.24 5.24 7.71
C ILE A 489 23.72 5.40 7.54
N SER A 490 23.18 5.06 6.38
CA SER A 490 21.73 5.14 6.12
C SER A 490 20.95 4.25 7.09
N ILE A 491 21.38 3.01 7.32
CA ILE A 491 20.73 2.09 8.26
C ILE A 491 20.72 2.67 9.67
N VAL A 492 21.84 3.21 10.14
CA VAL A 492 21.93 3.79 11.50
C VAL A 492 21.01 5.01 11.64
N VAL A 493 21.05 5.94 10.68
CA VAL A 493 20.23 7.15 10.70
C VAL A 493 18.74 6.80 10.61
N LEU A 494 18.37 5.92 9.69
CA LEU A 494 16.97 5.55 9.47
C LEU A 494 16.43 4.72 10.64
N LEU A 495 17.24 3.85 11.23
CA LEU A 495 16.86 3.12 12.44
C LEU A 495 16.68 4.05 13.63
N ALA A 496 17.61 5.00 13.83
CA ALA A 496 17.48 6.02 14.87
C ALA A 496 16.18 6.82 14.70
N HIS A 497 15.87 7.25 13.48
CA HIS A 497 14.61 7.93 13.19
C HIS A 497 13.41 7.04 13.54
N THR A 498 13.37 5.79 13.07
CA THR A 498 12.24 4.87 13.31
C THR A 498 11.99 4.63 14.80
N LEU A 499 13.06 4.59 15.61
CA LEU A 499 12.96 4.39 17.04
C LEU A 499 12.59 5.65 17.84
N THR A 500 12.73 6.83 17.24
CA THR A 500 12.44 8.14 17.87
C THR A 500 11.17 8.78 17.32
N VAL A 501 10.45 8.14 16.40
CA VAL A 501 9.17 8.65 15.87
C VAL A 501 8.17 8.77 17.02
N GLU A 502 7.73 9.99 17.26
CA GLU A 502 6.59 10.26 18.14
C GLU A 502 5.31 9.94 17.38
N TYR A 503 4.50 9.07 17.96
CA TYR A 503 3.20 8.72 17.38
C TYR A 503 2.18 9.78 17.79
N GLU A 504 1.35 10.23 16.86
CA GLU A 504 0.23 11.10 17.19
C GLU A 504 -0.69 10.37 18.19
N GLY A 505 -0.78 10.90 19.40
CA GLY A 505 -1.74 10.43 20.39
C GLY A 505 -3.17 10.73 19.95
N PHE A 506 -4.11 9.95 20.42
CA PHE A 506 -5.52 10.25 20.27
C PHE A 506 -5.96 11.29 21.33
N GLU A 507 -7.17 11.85 21.20
CA GLU A 507 -7.69 12.85 22.16
C GLU A 507 -7.79 12.33 23.60
N PHE A 508 -7.80 11.00 23.77
CA PHE A 508 -7.79 10.31 25.07
C PHE A 508 -6.90 9.05 24.98
N ASN A 509 -6.47 8.56 26.12
CA ASN A 509 -5.75 7.30 26.19
C ASN A 509 -6.76 6.13 26.21
N ASP A 510 -6.49 5.07 25.47
CA ASP A 510 -7.24 3.82 25.47
C ASP A 510 -7.37 3.22 26.89
N TYR A 511 -6.32 3.33 27.70
CA TYR A 511 -6.34 2.91 29.12
C TYR A 511 -7.36 3.66 29.97
N ASP A 512 -7.68 4.93 29.64
CA ASP A 512 -8.69 5.66 30.37
C ASP A 512 -10.07 5.02 30.18
N VAL A 513 -10.36 4.54 28.96
CA VAL A 513 -11.61 3.83 28.67
C VAL A 513 -11.61 2.45 29.31
N GLU A 514 -10.46 1.74 29.30
CA GLU A 514 -10.30 0.45 29.96
C GLU A 514 -10.57 0.56 31.46
N ASN A 515 -9.93 1.51 32.15
CA ASN A 515 -10.10 1.74 33.58
C ASN A 515 -11.55 2.11 33.94
N VAL A 516 -12.17 3.02 33.18
CA VAL A 516 -13.57 3.40 33.36
C VAL A 516 -14.50 2.20 33.16
N SER A 517 -14.24 1.38 32.16
CA SER A 517 -15.02 0.18 31.88
C SER A 517 -14.86 -0.86 32.97
N GLN A 518 -13.64 -1.06 33.47
CA GLN A 518 -13.38 -2.00 34.56
C GLN A 518 -14.04 -1.55 35.86
N PHE A 519 -13.94 -0.25 36.19
CA PHE A 519 -14.68 0.29 37.33
C PHE A 519 -16.19 0.03 37.21
N LEU A 520 -16.80 0.24 36.06
CA LEU A 520 -18.22 -0.02 35.84
C LEU A 520 -18.58 -1.51 36.04
N ILE A 521 -17.74 -2.44 35.58
CA ILE A 521 -17.93 -3.88 35.76
C ILE A 521 -17.93 -4.24 37.24
N GLU A 522 -17.04 -3.63 38.04
CA GLU A 522 -16.92 -3.85 39.49
C GLU A 522 -18.05 -3.16 40.26
N HIS A 523 -18.46 -1.94 39.81
CA HIS A 523 -19.49 -1.14 40.46
C HIS A 523 -20.91 -1.70 40.26
N ASP A 524 -21.23 -2.16 39.03
CA ASP A 524 -22.53 -2.75 38.71
C ASP A 524 -22.36 -4.14 38.06
N PRO A 525 -22.45 -5.22 38.85
CA PRO A 525 -22.38 -6.59 38.31
C PRO A 525 -23.46 -6.90 37.25
N ASN A 526 -24.52 -6.11 37.19
CA ASN A 526 -25.61 -6.25 36.22
C ASN A 526 -25.46 -5.32 34.99
N TYR A 527 -24.31 -4.66 34.81
CA TYR A 527 -24.06 -3.71 33.70
C TYR A 527 -24.43 -4.26 32.33
N GLN A 528 -24.38 -5.56 32.12
CA GLN A 528 -24.79 -6.20 30.86
C GLN A 528 -26.27 -6.00 30.52
N LYS A 529 -27.14 -5.78 31.53
CA LYS A 529 -28.57 -5.57 31.38
C LYS A 529 -28.97 -4.08 31.42
N THR A 530 -28.04 -3.17 31.70
CA THR A 530 -28.30 -1.74 31.83
C THR A 530 -28.02 -0.99 30.54
N ASP A 531 -28.75 0.07 30.23
CA ASP A 531 -28.47 0.90 29.07
C ASP A 531 -27.30 1.84 29.34
N ILE A 532 -26.30 1.76 28.48
CA ILE A 532 -25.06 2.53 28.55
C ILE A 532 -24.86 3.31 27.27
N GLY A 533 -24.66 4.61 27.39
CA GLY A 533 -24.45 5.50 26.25
C GLY A 533 -23.07 6.14 26.22
N THR A 534 -22.67 6.66 25.05
CA THR A 534 -21.44 7.45 24.90
C THR A 534 -21.70 8.73 24.10
N PHE A 535 -21.04 9.83 24.45
CA PHE A 535 -21.23 11.09 23.74
C PHE A 535 -20.48 11.21 22.41
N LYS A 536 -19.46 10.41 22.17
CA LYS A 536 -18.72 10.42 20.90
C LYS A 536 -18.75 9.04 20.27
N SER A 537 -19.06 8.99 18.97
CA SER A 537 -19.19 7.73 18.24
C SER A 537 -17.94 6.83 18.29
N TYR A 538 -16.73 7.38 18.40
CA TYR A 538 -15.53 6.59 18.52
C TYR A 538 -15.31 6.01 19.92
N LEU A 539 -15.74 6.69 21.02
CA LEU A 539 -15.75 6.10 22.38
C LEU A 539 -16.58 4.82 22.42
N THR A 540 -17.65 4.77 21.64
CA THR A 540 -18.51 3.59 21.51
C THR A 540 -17.71 2.33 21.19
N PHE A 541 -16.75 2.40 20.26
CA PHE A 541 -15.98 1.24 19.83
C PHE A 541 -15.05 0.71 20.94
N TYR A 542 -14.43 1.62 21.70
CA TYR A 542 -13.56 1.28 22.83
C TYR A 542 -14.39 0.70 23.99
N ALA A 543 -15.44 1.41 24.42
CA ALA A 543 -16.32 0.96 25.49
C ALA A 543 -16.97 -0.39 25.16
N SER A 544 -17.46 -0.57 23.92
CA SER A 544 -18.01 -1.86 23.50
C SER A 544 -17.01 -3.00 23.55
N TRP A 545 -15.74 -2.74 23.22
CA TRP A 545 -14.69 -3.74 23.33
C TRP A 545 -14.42 -4.16 24.78
N TYR A 546 -14.28 -3.21 25.69
CA TYR A 546 -13.95 -3.52 27.08
C TYR A 546 -15.13 -4.10 27.85
N LEU A 547 -16.33 -3.56 27.65
CA LEU A 547 -17.56 -4.04 28.29
C LEU A 547 -18.15 -5.30 27.66
N LYS A 548 -17.64 -5.74 26.50
CA LYS A 548 -18.20 -6.86 25.72
C LYS A 548 -19.69 -6.70 25.45
N LYS A 549 -20.13 -5.47 25.20
CA LYS A 549 -21.52 -5.09 25.00
C LYS A 549 -21.63 -4.00 23.95
N ASP A 550 -22.73 -4.01 23.17
CA ASP A 550 -23.02 -2.89 22.28
C ASP A 550 -23.39 -1.65 23.08
N ILE A 551 -22.70 -0.58 22.77
CA ILE A 551 -22.89 0.74 23.36
C ILE A 551 -23.42 1.67 22.28
N GLU A 552 -24.42 2.49 22.60
CA GLU A 552 -25.02 3.42 21.66
C GLU A 552 -24.42 4.82 21.76
N PRO A 553 -24.15 5.48 20.61
CA PRO A 553 -23.77 6.88 20.62
C PRO A 553 -25.02 7.76 20.89
N ILE A 554 -24.97 8.61 21.90
CA ILE A 554 -26.10 9.43 22.34
C ILE A 554 -26.45 10.56 21.37
N SER A 555 -25.55 11.06 20.54
CA SER A 555 -25.85 12.11 19.59
C SER A 555 -25.08 12.00 18.29
N LYS A 556 -25.84 12.14 17.18
CA LYS A 556 -25.30 12.36 15.85
C LYS A 556 -25.12 13.86 15.53
N SER A 557 -25.67 14.78 16.35
CA SER A 557 -25.58 16.22 16.13
C SER A 557 -24.49 16.84 17.00
N GLU A 558 -23.53 17.52 16.38
CA GLU A 558 -22.49 18.33 17.05
C GLU A 558 -23.00 19.59 17.74
N LYS A 559 -24.34 19.80 17.84
CA LYS A 559 -24.89 20.89 18.61
C LYS A 559 -24.82 20.53 20.09
N LEU A 560 -23.83 21.11 20.71
CA LEU A 560 -23.56 21.22 22.13
C LEU A 560 -24.79 21.65 22.95
N THR A 561 -25.68 20.74 23.21
CA THR A 561 -26.59 20.89 24.33
C THR A 561 -26.16 19.91 25.40
N TYR A 562 -25.86 20.43 26.61
CA TYR A 562 -25.54 19.65 27.80
C TYR A 562 -26.72 18.81 28.27
N ASP A 563 -27.83 18.90 27.57
CA ASP A 563 -29.04 18.15 27.85
C ASP A 563 -28.94 16.81 27.10
N VAL A 564 -28.80 15.75 27.86
CA VAL A 564 -29.08 14.40 27.38
C VAL A 564 -30.61 14.36 27.17
N PRO A 565 -31.12 14.27 25.91
CA PRO A 565 -32.55 14.22 25.73
C PRO A 565 -33.08 12.99 26.47
N ASN A 566 -34.12 13.16 27.34
CA ASN A 566 -34.81 12.13 28.11
C ASN A 566 -34.32 10.70 27.83
N SER A 567 -33.11 10.39 28.26
CA SER A 567 -32.48 9.15 27.89
C SER A 567 -32.56 8.19 29.07
N ASP A 568 -33.03 7.01 28.79
CA ASP A 568 -33.12 5.91 29.75
C ASP A 568 -31.77 5.30 30.11
N TYR A 569 -30.63 5.96 29.70
CA TYR A 569 -29.30 5.46 29.99
C TYR A 569 -28.99 5.57 31.47
N LYS A 570 -28.74 4.44 32.10
CA LYS A 570 -28.28 4.39 33.50
C LYS A 570 -26.86 4.94 33.62
N TYR A 571 -26.00 4.63 32.66
CA TYR A 571 -24.62 5.09 32.65
C TYR A 571 -24.25 5.78 31.36
N ILE A 572 -23.37 6.79 31.45
CA ILE A 572 -22.79 7.49 30.31
C ILE A 572 -21.28 7.55 30.43
N ILE A 573 -20.57 7.13 29.38
CA ILE A 573 -19.12 7.29 29.25
C ILE A 573 -18.86 8.50 28.31
N SER A 574 -18.12 9.50 28.80
CA SER A 574 -17.98 10.78 28.12
C SER A 574 -16.58 11.37 28.32
N GLN A 575 -16.16 12.26 27.40
CA GLN A 575 -15.03 13.17 27.60
C GLN A 575 -15.47 14.55 28.12
N LYS A 576 -16.75 14.79 28.30
CA LYS A 576 -17.29 16.05 28.83
C LYS A 576 -17.33 15.99 30.34
N THR A 577 -17.00 17.10 30.98
CA THR A 577 -16.83 17.21 32.43
C THR A 577 -18.12 17.47 33.21
N ASN A 578 -19.24 17.87 32.60
CA ASN A 578 -20.49 18.13 33.31
C ASN A 578 -21.66 17.69 32.44
N LEU A 579 -22.48 16.79 32.95
CA LEU A 579 -23.71 16.35 32.33
C LEU A 579 -24.90 16.65 33.25
N ASN A 580 -25.92 17.34 32.74
CA ASN A 580 -27.14 17.59 33.49
C ASN A 580 -27.85 16.26 33.78
N ASN A 581 -28.43 16.12 34.98
CA ASN A 581 -29.11 14.93 35.48
C ASN A 581 -28.23 13.68 35.68
N TYR A 582 -26.90 13.84 35.60
CA TYR A 582 -25.94 12.76 35.82
C TYR A 582 -24.92 13.16 36.85
N LYS A 583 -24.60 12.22 37.75
CA LYS A 583 -23.50 12.37 38.72
C LYS A 583 -22.27 11.65 38.24
N GLU A 584 -21.13 12.32 38.24
CA GLU A 584 -19.83 11.66 38.06
C GLU A 584 -19.59 10.69 39.20
N ILE A 585 -19.33 9.42 38.86
CA ILE A 585 -19.02 8.37 39.82
C ILE A 585 -17.58 7.91 39.71
N TYR A 586 -16.92 8.09 38.57
CA TYR A 586 -15.52 7.76 38.34
C TYR A 586 -14.96 8.50 37.12
N HIS A 587 -13.67 8.72 37.11
CA HIS A 587 -12.93 9.12 35.89
C HIS A 587 -11.52 8.56 35.85
N SER A 588 -10.97 8.40 34.64
CA SER A 588 -9.57 8.13 34.38
C SER A 588 -9.12 9.08 33.27
N GLY A 589 -8.10 9.89 33.54
CA GLY A 589 -7.61 10.89 32.63
C GLY A 589 -8.70 11.80 32.08
N LYS A 590 -8.98 11.73 30.78
CA LYS A 590 -10.00 12.54 30.08
C LYS A 590 -11.32 11.80 29.83
N VAL A 591 -11.53 10.65 30.46
CA VAL A 591 -12.74 9.84 30.29
C VAL A 591 -13.47 9.72 31.63
N TYR A 592 -14.74 10.09 31.63
CA TYR A 592 -15.61 10.19 32.79
C TYR A 592 -16.75 9.18 32.69
N LEU A 593 -17.12 8.60 33.81
CA LEU A 593 -18.29 7.75 33.98
C LEU A 593 -19.34 8.48 34.81
N TYR A 594 -20.52 8.56 34.28
CA TYR A 594 -21.65 9.21 34.89
C TYR A 594 -22.77 8.20 35.17
N GLU A 595 -23.44 8.36 36.28
CA GLU A 595 -24.66 7.62 36.65
C GLU A 595 -25.86 8.57 36.70
N ASN A 596 -27.00 8.11 36.20
CA ASN A 596 -28.24 8.85 36.20
C ASN A 596 -28.75 9.01 37.66
N ILE A 597 -29.07 10.25 38.05
CA ILE A 597 -29.56 10.55 39.41
C ILE A 597 -31.07 10.61 39.53
N GLY A 598 -31.83 10.25 38.47
CA GLY A 598 -33.26 10.12 38.48
C GLY A 598 -33.98 11.05 37.56
#